data_b1c970c2a356d4cf1af96e2b9f20b41b
#
_entry.id   b1c970c2a356d4cf1af96e2b9f20b41b
#
_cell.length_a   1.000
_cell.length_b   1.000
_cell.length_c   1.000
_cell.angle_alpha   90.00
_cell.angle_beta   90.00
_cell.angle_gamma   90.00
#
_symmetry.space_group_name_H-M   'P 1'
#
loop_
_entity.id
_entity.type
_entity.pdbx_description
1 polymer ?
#
loop_
_entity_poly.entity_id
_entity_poly.type
_entity_poly.pdbx_seq_one_letter_code
_entity_poly.pdbx_strand_id
1 'polypeptide(L)'
;MQLKTPKNSDKYFWTTHSVFKMRQYGLSEQKVRSVIRNFDRKEEGIVKNTVAVMQPVSPKIVDGKKTWKKELWVMYQSKGKKQKLKVKDNLIKNNQIKIISTWRYPGISPERDPIPEEILQELSEL
;
A
#
# COMPACT_ATOMS: atom_id res chain seq x y z
N MET A 1 -23.22 0.76 0.00
CA MET A 1 -22.58 0.02 -1.06
C MET A 1 -21.48 -0.85 -0.56
N GLN A 2 -21.41 -2.07 -0.99
CA GLN A 2 -20.40 -2.94 -0.52
C GLN A 2 -19.29 -3.09 -1.51
N LEU A 3 -18.07 -3.10 -1.03
CA LEU A 3 -16.93 -3.28 -1.89
C LEU A 3 -16.71 -4.80 -2.08
N LYS A 4 -16.32 -5.17 -3.27
CA LYS A 4 -16.05 -6.57 -3.52
C LYS A 4 -14.74 -6.96 -2.92
N THR A 5 -14.63 -8.18 -2.44
CA THR A 5 -13.38 -8.68 -1.92
C THR A 5 -12.45 -8.93 -3.09
N PRO A 6 -11.22 -8.42 -3.04
CA PRO A 6 -10.31 -8.62 -4.15
C PRO A 6 -9.87 -10.07 -4.23
N LYS A 7 -9.56 -10.52 -5.43
CA LYS A 7 -9.10 -11.88 -5.61
C LYS A 7 -7.62 -11.90 -5.86
N ASN A 8 -6.96 -12.87 -5.29
CA ASN A 8 -5.53 -13.03 -5.50
C ASN A 8 -5.29 -13.40 -6.95
N SER A 9 -4.18 -12.94 -7.48
CA SER A 9 -3.81 -13.22 -8.84
C SER A 9 -2.31 -13.47 -8.88
N ASP A 10 -1.76 -13.66 -10.04
CA ASP A 10 -0.32 -13.86 -10.15
C ASP A 10 0.44 -12.59 -9.76
N LYS A 11 -0.18 -11.45 -9.91
CA LYS A 11 0.49 -10.21 -9.60
C LYS A 11 0.23 -9.72 -8.20
N TYR A 12 -0.96 -9.91 -7.66
CA TYR A 12 -1.30 -9.39 -6.35
C TYR A 12 -1.82 -10.46 -5.40
N PHE A 13 -1.29 -10.45 -4.18
CA PHE A 13 -1.78 -11.31 -3.12
C PHE A 13 -2.35 -10.40 -2.04
N TRP A 14 -3.62 -10.56 -1.69
CA TRP A 14 -4.30 -9.68 -0.75
C TRP A 14 -4.42 -10.38 0.59
N THR A 15 -3.70 -9.89 1.60
CA THR A 15 -3.75 -10.51 2.92
C THR A 15 -5.12 -10.25 3.54
N THR A 16 -5.50 -11.07 4.49
CA THR A 16 -6.77 -10.89 5.18
C THR A 16 -6.79 -9.53 5.87
N HIS A 17 -5.69 -9.14 6.48
CA HIS A 17 -5.60 -7.85 7.16
C HIS A 17 -5.81 -6.71 6.15
N SER A 18 -5.22 -6.80 4.96
CA SER A 18 -5.36 -5.74 3.98
C SER A 18 -6.81 -5.62 3.52
N VAL A 19 -7.51 -6.74 3.34
CA VAL A 19 -8.90 -6.71 2.92
C VAL A 19 -9.75 -6.05 4.00
N PHE A 20 -9.46 -6.37 5.26
CA PHE A 20 -10.19 -5.79 6.35
C PHE A 20 -9.99 -4.27 6.39
N LYS A 21 -8.76 -3.83 6.22
CA LYS A 21 -8.47 -2.40 6.24
C LYS A 21 -9.07 -1.69 5.02
N MET A 22 -9.10 -2.34 3.87
CA MET A 22 -9.72 -1.76 2.70
C MET A 22 -11.21 -1.49 2.98
N ARG A 23 -11.88 -2.42 3.65
CA ARG A 23 -13.27 -2.23 3.97
C ARG A 23 -13.44 -1.12 5.00
N GLN A 24 -12.56 -1.08 5.98
CA GLN A 24 -12.63 -0.09 7.03
C GLN A 24 -12.50 1.32 6.44
N TYR A 25 -11.60 1.50 5.49
CA TYR A 25 -11.36 2.81 4.92
C TYR A 25 -12.09 3.06 3.60
N GLY A 26 -12.90 2.12 3.17
CA GLY A 26 -13.69 2.30 1.96
C GLY A 26 -12.87 2.34 0.68
N LEU A 27 -11.86 1.50 0.59
CA LEU A 27 -10.98 1.51 -0.57
C LEU A 27 -11.22 0.29 -1.44
N SER A 28 -11.38 0.53 -2.73
CA SER A 28 -11.60 -0.56 -3.67
C SER A 28 -10.26 -1.14 -4.13
N GLU A 29 -10.33 -2.31 -4.71
CA GLU A 29 -9.16 -2.96 -5.25
C GLU A 29 -8.51 -2.06 -6.30
N GLN A 30 -9.30 -1.44 -7.16
CA GLN A 30 -8.78 -0.59 -8.17
C GLN A 30 -8.06 0.61 -7.59
N LYS A 31 -8.58 1.16 -6.51
CA LYS A 31 -7.95 2.32 -5.91
C LYS A 31 -6.61 1.94 -5.29
N VAL A 32 -6.55 0.80 -4.62
CA VAL A 32 -5.30 0.35 -4.02
C VAL A 32 -4.25 0.13 -5.12
N ARG A 33 -4.65 -0.50 -6.23
CA ARG A 33 -3.69 -0.73 -7.30
C ARG A 33 -3.25 0.58 -7.93
N SER A 34 -4.14 1.57 -7.98
CA SER A 34 -3.79 2.87 -8.53
C SER A 34 -2.71 3.53 -7.67
N VAL A 35 -2.84 3.43 -6.36
CA VAL A 35 -1.86 4.03 -5.45
C VAL A 35 -0.50 3.37 -5.67
N ILE A 36 -0.46 2.06 -5.85
CA ILE A 36 0.80 1.37 -6.06
C ILE A 36 1.45 1.80 -7.38
N ARG A 37 0.65 2.02 -8.41
CA ARG A 37 1.21 2.40 -9.70
C ARG A 37 1.54 3.88 -9.83
N ASN A 38 0.80 4.74 -9.15
CA ASN A 38 0.98 6.17 -9.31
C ASN A 38 1.07 6.87 -7.98
N PHE A 39 2.17 6.69 -7.28
CA PHE A 39 2.31 7.26 -5.95
C PHE A 39 3.10 8.57 -5.99
N ASP A 40 2.84 9.42 -5.01
CA ASP A 40 3.57 10.67 -4.84
C ASP A 40 4.69 10.51 -3.83
N ARG A 41 4.56 9.61 -2.87
CA ARG A 41 5.59 9.38 -1.87
C ARG A 41 5.80 7.90 -1.69
N LYS A 42 7.03 7.51 -1.37
CA LYS A 42 7.37 6.12 -1.15
C LYS A 42 8.28 6.08 0.04
N GLU A 43 7.96 5.26 1.03
CA GLU A 43 8.79 5.08 2.21
C GLU A 43 9.14 3.60 2.30
N GLU A 44 10.41 3.30 2.40
CA GLU A 44 10.84 1.93 2.47
C GLU A 44 11.38 1.59 3.84
N GLY A 45 11.04 0.42 4.31
CA GLY A 45 11.67 -0.10 5.51
C GLY A 45 11.24 0.46 6.85
N ILE A 46 10.14 1.23 6.91
CA ILE A 46 9.67 1.69 8.19
C ILE A 46 9.25 0.46 8.97
N VAL A 47 8.56 -0.47 8.30
CA VAL A 47 8.30 -1.78 8.86
C VAL A 47 9.17 -2.69 8.02
N LYS A 48 9.90 -3.57 8.66
CA LYS A 48 10.87 -4.41 7.99
C LYS A 48 10.32 -5.11 6.76
N ASN A 49 11.07 -5.04 5.68
CA ASN A 49 10.74 -5.70 4.42
C ASN A 49 9.46 -5.20 3.76
N THR A 50 9.06 -3.98 4.03
CA THR A 50 7.87 -3.43 3.39
C THR A 50 8.17 -2.14 2.69
N VAL A 51 7.26 -1.78 1.79
CA VAL A 51 7.29 -0.51 1.10
C VAL A 51 5.92 0.11 1.30
N ALA A 52 5.87 1.38 1.65
CA ALA A 52 4.60 2.09 1.78
C ALA A 52 4.57 3.20 0.75
N VAL A 53 3.49 3.29 -0.01
CA VAL A 53 3.35 4.31 -1.06
C VAL A 53 2.08 5.09 -0.82
N MET A 54 2.06 6.34 -1.27
CA MET A 54 0.98 7.26 -0.96
C MET A 54 0.50 8.05 -2.16
N GLN A 55 -0.79 8.26 -2.21
CA GLN A 55 -1.40 9.13 -3.18
C GLN A 55 -2.23 10.16 -2.42
N PRO A 56 -2.08 11.45 -2.69
CA PRO A 56 -2.89 12.44 -1.98
C PRO A 56 -4.30 12.43 -2.51
N VAL A 57 -5.25 12.78 -1.66
CA VAL A 57 -6.64 12.83 -2.06
C VAL A 57 -6.96 14.27 -2.47
N SER A 58 -7.46 14.45 -3.67
CA SER A 58 -7.86 15.76 -4.20
C SER A 58 -6.84 16.85 -3.93
N PRO A 59 -5.62 16.69 -4.41
CA PRO A 59 -4.61 17.69 -4.15
C PRO A 59 -4.92 19.00 -4.89
N LYS A 60 -4.45 20.10 -4.32
CA LYS A 60 -4.64 21.41 -4.90
C LYS A 60 -3.34 22.18 -4.91
N ILE A 61 -3.22 23.14 -5.79
CA ILE A 61 -2.05 23.99 -5.83
C ILE A 61 -2.42 25.29 -5.13
N VAL A 62 -1.71 25.64 -4.08
CA VAL A 62 -1.97 26.87 -3.36
C VAL A 62 -0.64 27.60 -3.26
N ASP A 63 -0.59 28.82 -3.79
CA ASP A 63 0.62 29.63 -3.83
C ASP A 63 1.78 28.85 -4.43
N GLY A 64 1.51 28.15 -5.51
CA GLY A 64 2.55 27.42 -6.20
C GLY A 64 2.94 26.10 -5.57
N LYS A 65 2.33 25.73 -4.44
CA LYS A 65 2.67 24.49 -3.79
C LYS A 65 1.52 23.53 -3.79
N LYS A 66 1.83 22.25 -4.00
CA LYS A 66 0.81 21.22 -3.98
C LYS A 66 0.48 20.90 -2.54
N THR A 67 -0.78 20.88 -2.19
CA THR A 67 -1.19 20.60 -0.83
C THR A 67 -2.43 19.71 -0.85
N TRP A 68 -2.68 19.02 0.25
CA TRP A 68 -3.83 18.14 0.35
C TRP A 68 -4.20 17.96 1.81
N LYS A 69 -5.40 17.44 2.07
CA LYS A 69 -5.88 17.26 3.42
C LYS A 69 -5.99 15.81 3.85
N LYS A 70 -5.81 14.88 2.94
CA LYS A 70 -5.85 13.46 3.27
C LYS A 70 -4.93 12.71 2.36
N GLU A 71 -4.45 11.56 2.85
CA GLU A 71 -3.57 10.71 2.08
C GLU A 71 -4.09 9.29 2.08
N LEU A 72 -3.86 8.58 0.99
CA LEU A 72 -4.16 7.17 0.91
C LEU A 72 -2.85 6.44 0.87
N TRP A 73 -2.65 5.53 1.80
CA TRP A 73 -1.40 4.76 1.89
C TRP A 73 -1.65 3.29 1.64
N VAL A 74 -0.72 2.64 0.99
CA VAL A 74 -0.74 1.19 0.77
C VAL A 74 0.62 0.67 1.13
N MET A 75 0.66 -0.38 1.96
CA MET A 75 1.92 -1.01 2.34
C MET A 75 1.97 -2.39 1.72
N TYR A 76 3.06 -2.75 1.10
CA TYR A 76 3.19 -4.05 0.47
C TYR A 76 4.61 -4.61 0.56
N GLN A 77 4.74 -5.89 0.25
CA GLN A 77 6.03 -6.52 0.11
C GLN A 77 6.12 -7.00 -1.31
N SER A 78 7.28 -6.80 -1.91
CA SER A 78 7.49 -7.25 -3.27
C SER A 78 8.40 -8.43 -3.18
N LYS A 79 7.91 -9.61 -3.54
CA LYS A 79 8.73 -10.77 -3.45
C LYS A 79 9.57 -10.98 -4.64
N GLY A 80 10.61 -11.65 -4.46
CA GLY A 80 11.44 -12.08 -5.58
C GLY A 80 12.31 -11.17 -6.32
N LYS A 81 12.32 -9.96 -5.96
CA LYS A 81 13.17 -9.14 -6.62
C LYS A 81 14.53 -9.59 -6.48
N LYS A 82 14.96 -10.10 -5.45
CA LYS A 82 16.26 -10.52 -5.33
C LYS A 82 16.44 -11.88 -5.68
N GLN A 83 15.48 -12.57 -6.03
CA GLN A 83 15.61 -13.94 -6.30
C GLN A 83 16.14 -14.10 -7.64
N LYS A 84 17.27 -14.22 -7.86
CA LYS A 84 17.82 -14.47 -9.09
C LYS A 84 17.66 -15.83 -9.43
N LEU A 85 16.58 -16.43 -9.34
CA LEU A 85 16.38 -17.78 -9.69
C LEU A 85 16.64 -18.12 -11.03
N LYS A 86 17.26 -19.15 -11.25
CA LYS A 86 17.50 -19.57 -12.54
C LYS A 86 16.48 -20.49 -12.99
N VAL A 87 15.55 -20.83 -12.21
CA VAL A 87 14.58 -21.80 -12.57
C VAL A 87 13.59 -21.16 -13.44
N LYS A 88 13.58 -21.45 -14.66
CA LYS A 88 12.69 -20.88 -15.55
C LYS A 88 11.28 -20.93 -15.26
N ASP A 89 10.78 -21.97 -14.88
CA ASP A 89 9.37 -22.08 -14.68
C ASP A 89 8.80 -21.31 -13.55
N ASN A 90 9.52 -21.03 -12.56
CA ASN A 90 8.98 -20.36 -11.44
C ASN A 90 9.25 -18.92 -11.34
N LEU A 91 9.84 -18.35 -12.31
CA LEU A 91 10.11 -16.95 -12.22
C LEU A 91 8.94 -16.08 -12.10
N ILE A 92 7.86 -16.44 -12.69
CA ILE A 92 6.72 -15.64 -12.64
C ILE A 92 6.22 -15.33 -11.31
N LYS A 93 6.14 -16.25 -10.43
CA LYS A 93 5.60 -16.01 -9.16
C LYS A 93 6.45 -15.15 -8.27
N ASN A 94 7.64 -14.88 -8.67
CA ASN A 94 8.50 -14.10 -7.84
C ASN A 94 8.26 -12.62 -7.91
N ASN A 95 7.38 -12.17 -8.80
CA ASN A 95 7.10 -10.76 -8.87
C ASN A 95 5.79 -10.39 -8.23
N GLN A 96 5.24 -11.29 -7.46
CA GLN A 96 3.96 -11.02 -6.84
C GLN A 96 4.08 -9.96 -5.76
N ILE A 97 3.12 -9.07 -5.72
CA ILE A 97 3.07 -8.01 -4.73
C ILE A 97 2.10 -8.45 -3.64
N LYS A 98 2.58 -8.52 -2.42
CA LYS A 98 1.75 -8.94 -1.30
C LYS A 98 1.27 -7.70 -0.58
N ILE A 99 -0.03 -7.43 -0.62
CA ILE A 99 -0.59 -6.23 0.01
C ILE A 99 -0.76 -6.51 1.49
N ILE A 100 -0.06 -5.73 2.31
CA ILE A 100 -0.03 -5.93 3.75
C ILE A 100 -1.09 -5.11 4.48
N SER A 101 -1.22 -3.84 4.14
CA SER A 101 -2.18 -2.99 4.82
C SER A 101 -2.46 -1.75 4.00
N THR A 102 -3.49 -1.00 4.39
CA THR A 102 -3.77 0.27 3.77
C THR A 102 -4.44 1.15 4.83
N TRP A 103 -4.35 2.45 4.68
CA TRP A 103 -4.96 3.37 5.64
C TRP A 103 -5.11 4.75 5.01
N ARG A 104 -5.87 5.61 5.68
CA ARG A 104 -5.98 7.00 5.30
C ARG A 104 -5.29 7.80 6.39
N TYR A 105 -4.56 8.82 6.01
CA TYR A 105 -3.85 9.67 6.96
C TYR A 105 -4.43 11.07 6.83
N PRO A 106 -4.84 11.69 7.91
CA PRO A 106 -5.40 13.05 7.86
C PRO A 106 -4.26 14.05 7.73
N GLY A 107 -4.35 14.92 6.75
CA GLY A 107 -3.33 15.93 6.55
C GLY A 107 -2.14 15.39 5.77
N ILE A 108 -0.99 15.99 6.00
CA ILE A 108 0.23 15.60 5.33
C ILE A 108 1.11 14.92 6.37
N SER A 109 1.40 13.65 6.17
CA SER A 109 2.15 12.89 7.15
C SER A 109 3.63 13.27 7.14
N PRO A 110 4.30 13.17 8.29
CA PRO A 110 5.73 13.50 8.35
C PRO A 110 6.55 12.47 7.60
N GLU A 111 7.72 12.87 7.16
CA GLU A 111 8.62 11.95 6.49
C GLU A 111 9.00 10.84 7.42
N ARG A 112 9.05 9.63 6.95
CA ARG A 112 9.42 8.44 7.70
C ARG A 112 8.45 8.14 8.85
N ASP A 113 7.32 8.83 8.92
CA ASP A 113 6.38 8.59 10.02
C ASP A 113 4.95 8.71 9.53
N PRO A 114 4.58 7.98 8.47
CA PRO A 114 3.22 8.07 7.94
C PRO A 114 2.24 7.03 8.48
N ILE A 115 2.71 6.12 9.35
CA ILE A 115 1.87 5.00 9.77
C ILE A 115 1.19 5.32 11.10
N PRO A 116 -0.14 5.34 11.14
CA PRO A 116 -0.84 5.59 12.40
C PRO A 116 -0.53 4.52 13.41
N GLU A 117 -0.54 4.89 14.68
CA GLU A 117 -0.23 3.98 15.73
C GLU A 117 -1.12 2.76 15.72
N GLU A 118 -2.37 2.92 15.40
CA GLU A 118 -3.29 1.81 15.32
C GLU A 118 -2.81 0.77 14.31
N ILE A 119 -2.34 1.21 13.15
CA ILE A 119 -1.86 0.30 12.12
C ILE A 119 -0.57 -0.37 12.58
N LEU A 120 0.33 0.38 13.21
CA LEU A 120 1.58 -0.20 13.67
C LEU A 120 1.32 -1.29 14.70
N GLN A 121 0.34 -1.05 15.58
CA GLN A 121 0.02 -2.03 16.58
C GLN A 121 -0.58 -3.28 15.96
N GLU A 122 -1.46 -3.12 14.99
CA GLU A 122 -2.04 -4.25 14.30
C GLU A 122 -1.00 -5.07 13.57
N LEU A 123 -0.03 -4.41 12.95
CA LEU A 123 0.99 -5.12 12.22
C LEU A 123 1.89 -5.91 13.15
N SER A 124 2.11 -5.43 14.35
CA SER A 124 2.97 -6.14 15.27
C SER A 124 2.30 -7.40 15.81
N GLU A 125 1.00 -7.52 15.65
CA GLU A 125 0.29 -8.69 16.12
C GLU A 125 0.06 -9.74 15.06
N LEU A 126 0.50 -9.51 13.85
CA LEU A 126 0.27 -10.46 12.77
C LEU A 126 1.27 -11.65 12.76
#